data_094031b80b33cb76fb8bbc709b18d773
#
_entry.id   094031b80b33cb76fb8bbc709b18d773
#
_cell.length_a   1.000
_cell.length_b   1.000
_cell.length_c   1.000
_cell.angle_alpha   90.00
_cell.angle_beta   90.00
_cell.angle_gamma   90.00
#
_symmetry.space_group_name_H-M   'P 1'
#
loop_
_entity.id
_entity.type
_entity.pdbx_description
1 polymer ?
#
loop_
_entity_poly.entity_id
_entity_poly.type
_entity_poly.pdbx_seq_one_letter_code
_entity_poly.pdbx_strand_id
1 'polypeptide(L)'
;QKMYDDGYVLVGLHDVAEKVTQPDGTQIMQMKPIYLPAGKTPFVLSQDDVCYYEYMTGQGFADRFVLDENGKITNEYTLDDGTVIRGSFDVLTILEDFIEAHPDFSYRGARGTIAVTGYNGIFGYRTSDYWYNWNCEYFDQQNAEERQRMYYNNEDIEADKAAAKEIATAMKELGWTIASHSWGHIYIGSSSYGRVCWDSDMWEREVAPL
;
A
#
# COMPACT_ATOMS: atom_id res chain seq x y z
N GLN A 1 11.37 6.96 16.91
CA GLN A 1 11.93 7.77 18.00
C GLN A 1 13.05 8.70 17.50
N LYS A 2 14.16 8.20 16.90
CA LYS A 2 15.29 9.05 16.52
C LYS A 2 14.93 10.23 15.62
N MET A 3 14.07 10.06 14.63
CA MET A 3 13.62 11.17 13.78
C MET A 3 12.88 12.25 14.58
N TYR A 4 12.05 11.84 15.52
CA TYR A 4 11.33 12.76 16.39
C TYR A 4 12.29 13.58 17.28
N ASP A 5 13.26 12.89 17.90
CA ASP A 5 14.30 13.51 18.76
C ASP A 5 15.19 14.46 17.94
N ASP A 6 15.46 14.13 16.67
CA ASP A 6 16.21 14.99 15.73
C ASP A 6 15.37 16.16 15.17
N GLY A 7 14.09 16.26 15.57
CA GLY A 7 13.21 17.38 15.20
C GLY A 7 12.48 17.22 13.87
N TYR A 8 12.41 16.03 13.29
CA TYR A 8 11.62 15.80 12.10
C TYR A 8 10.12 15.80 12.40
N VAL A 9 9.32 16.27 11.43
CA VAL A 9 7.86 16.30 11.48
C VAL A 9 7.32 15.74 10.17
N LEU A 10 6.45 14.73 10.28
CA LEU A 10 5.77 14.12 9.14
C LEU A 10 4.80 15.12 8.52
N VAL A 11 4.92 15.34 7.21
CA VAL A 11 4.00 16.16 6.41
C VAL A 11 3.44 15.32 5.27
N GLY A 12 2.22 15.61 4.85
CA GLY A 12 1.62 14.94 3.69
C GLY A 12 2.25 15.41 2.38
N LEU A 13 2.27 14.55 1.37
CA LEU A 13 2.76 14.91 0.03
C LEU A 13 2.00 16.14 -0.52
N HIS A 14 0.69 16.19 -0.31
CA HIS A 14 -0.16 17.30 -0.74
C HIS A 14 -0.01 18.58 0.10
N ASP A 15 0.69 18.53 1.23
CA ASP A 15 1.09 19.71 1.98
C ASP A 15 2.31 20.38 1.37
N VAL A 16 3.15 19.62 0.66
CA VAL A 16 4.39 20.11 0.03
C VAL A 16 4.12 20.76 -1.32
N ALA A 17 3.21 20.19 -2.11
CA ALA A 17 2.93 20.66 -3.45
C ALA A 17 1.47 20.44 -3.83
N GLU A 18 0.99 21.26 -4.76
CA GLU A 18 -0.33 21.13 -5.35
C GLU A 18 -0.28 21.29 -6.88
N LYS A 19 -1.25 20.68 -7.54
CA LYS A 19 -1.44 20.81 -8.98
C LYS A 19 -2.24 22.07 -9.27
N VAL A 20 -1.65 22.98 -10.05
CA VAL A 20 -2.26 24.26 -10.44
C VAL A 20 -2.45 24.32 -11.94
N THR A 21 -3.64 24.73 -12.38
CA THR A 21 -3.92 24.98 -13.80
C THR A 21 -3.58 26.45 -14.14
N GLN A 22 -2.68 26.64 -15.07
CA GLN A 22 -2.28 27.95 -15.57
C GLN A 22 -3.36 28.57 -16.48
N PRO A 23 -3.34 29.91 -16.75
CA PRO A 23 -4.31 30.55 -17.63
C PRO A 23 -4.36 30.01 -19.06
N ASP A 24 -3.27 29.41 -19.54
CA ASP A 24 -3.18 28.76 -20.86
C ASP A 24 -3.69 27.31 -20.87
N GLY A 25 -4.21 26.81 -19.74
CA GLY A 25 -4.72 25.44 -19.56
C GLY A 25 -3.64 24.42 -19.22
N THR A 26 -2.35 24.80 -19.17
CA THR A 26 -1.31 23.87 -18.73
C THR A 26 -1.39 23.60 -17.24
N GLN A 27 -0.97 22.39 -16.83
CA GLN A 27 -0.96 21.99 -15.43
C GLN A 27 0.48 21.88 -14.95
N ILE A 28 0.77 22.53 -13.83
CA ILE A 28 2.07 22.50 -13.18
C ILE A 28 1.93 22.08 -11.71
N MET A 29 3.00 21.53 -11.15
CA MET A 29 3.12 21.33 -9.72
C MET A 29 3.71 22.59 -9.10
N GLN A 30 3.01 23.17 -8.12
CA GLN A 30 3.45 24.35 -7.38
C GLN A 30 3.74 23.97 -5.93
N MET A 31 4.90 24.41 -5.43
CA MET A 31 5.25 24.23 -4.02
C MET A 31 4.33 25.02 -3.11
N LYS A 32 3.98 24.43 -1.99
CA LYS A 32 3.19 25.05 -0.91
C LYS A 32 4.09 25.39 0.28
N PRO A 33 3.90 26.52 0.95
CA PRO A 33 4.63 26.83 2.17
C PRO A 33 4.14 25.94 3.32
N ILE A 34 5.09 25.35 4.05
CA ILE A 34 4.84 24.62 5.29
C ILE A 34 5.41 25.44 6.45
N TYR A 35 4.59 25.68 7.46
CA TYR A 35 4.99 26.45 8.64
C TYR A 35 5.11 25.49 9.84
N LEU A 36 6.34 25.28 10.28
CA LEU A 36 6.68 24.46 11.43
C LEU A 36 7.34 25.32 12.54
N PRO A 37 7.31 24.88 13.81
CA PRO A 37 8.09 25.52 14.86
C PRO A 37 9.58 25.60 14.53
N ALA A 38 10.27 26.58 15.08
CA ALA A 38 11.71 26.75 14.85
C ALA A 38 12.49 25.49 15.23
N GLY A 39 13.43 25.08 14.39
CA GLY A 39 14.24 23.88 14.58
C GLY A 39 13.59 22.58 14.13
N LYS A 40 12.37 22.60 13.58
CA LYS A 40 11.72 21.43 13.00
C LYS A 40 11.98 21.30 11.50
N THR A 41 12.11 20.07 11.02
CA THR A 41 12.37 19.74 9.62
C THR A 41 11.23 18.87 9.06
N PRO A 42 10.55 19.27 7.98
CA PRO A 42 9.50 18.46 7.38
C PRO A 42 10.09 17.26 6.62
N PHE A 43 9.40 16.13 6.65
CA PHE A 43 9.69 15.00 5.76
C PHE A 43 8.39 14.35 5.28
N VAL A 44 8.43 13.74 4.10
CA VAL A 44 7.37 12.91 3.54
C VAL A 44 7.79 11.45 3.66
N LEU A 45 6.85 10.59 4.02
CA LEU A 45 7.05 9.15 4.10
C LEU A 45 6.33 8.46 2.95
N SER A 46 7.03 7.57 2.25
CA SER A 46 6.41 6.57 1.40
C SER A 46 7.02 5.20 1.67
N GLN A 47 6.22 4.16 1.56
CA GLN A 47 6.63 2.76 1.67
C GLN A 47 6.09 2.00 0.47
N ASP A 48 7.00 1.33 -0.25
CA ASP A 48 6.68 0.53 -1.41
C ASP A 48 6.47 -0.95 -0.99
N ASP A 49 5.86 -1.73 -1.89
CA ASP A 49 5.70 -3.19 -1.76
C ASP A 49 4.90 -3.66 -0.54
N VAL A 50 3.93 -2.87 -0.08
CA VAL A 50 3.09 -3.24 1.07
C VAL A 50 2.00 -4.23 0.64
N CYS A 51 2.43 -5.36 0.12
CA CYS A 51 1.60 -6.43 -0.42
C CYS A 51 1.73 -7.74 0.36
N TYR A 52 2.78 -7.89 1.18
CA TYR A 52 3.10 -9.13 1.90
C TYR A 52 3.04 -10.33 0.93
N TYR A 53 3.96 -10.34 -0.03
CA TYR A 53 4.03 -11.36 -1.08
C TYR A 53 4.14 -12.77 -0.50
N GLU A 54 3.65 -13.76 -1.25
CA GLU A 54 3.69 -15.17 -0.79
C GLU A 54 5.08 -15.63 -0.39
N TYR A 55 6.13 -15.20 -1.13
CA TYR A 55 7.51 -15.56 -0.81
C TYR A 55 8.04 -14.96 0.50
N MET A 56 7.35 -13.96 1.06
CA MET A 56 7.70 -13.34 2.35
C MET A 56 7.20 -14.16 3.55
N THR A 57 6.25 -15.07 3.33
CA THR A 57 5.68 -15.91 4.39
C THR A 57 6.78 -16.70 5.09
N GLY A 58 6.87 -16.58 6.42
CA GLY A 58 7.89 -17.25 7.22
C GLY A 58 9.30 -16.66 7.10
N GLN A 59 9.47 -15.49 6.46
CA GLN A 59 10.77 -14.83 6.31
C GLN A 59 10.94 -13.64 7.28
N GLY A 60 10.14 -13.59 8.34
CA GLY A 60 10.22 -12.53 9.37
C GLY A 60 9.43 -11.26 9.04
N PHE A 61 8.59 -11.29 8.03
CA PHE A 61 7.62 -10.22 7.72
C PHE A 61 6.26 -10.54 8.33
N ALA A 62 5.44 -9.51 8.53
CA ALA A 62 4.02 -9.70 8.83
C ALA A 62 3.32 -10.42 7.66
N ASP A 63 2.23 -11.13 7.97
CA ASP A 63 1.49 -11.88 6.96
C ASP A 63 0.49 -10.98 6.23
N ARG A 64 -0.18 -10.07 6.97
CA ARG A 64 -1.18 -9.14 6.43
C ARG A 64 -1.57 -8.06 7.44
N PHE A 65 -2.27 -7.04 6.95
CA PHE A 65 -3.05 -6.14 7.79
C PHE A 65 -4.40 -6.75 8.15
N VAL A 66 -4.86 -6.48 9.36
CA VAL A 66 -6.20 -6.82 9.85
C VAL A 66 -6.75 -5.69 10.71
N LEU A 67 -8.06 -5.61 10.86
CA LEU A 67 -8.68 -4.75 11.86
C LEU A 67 -8.82 -5.50 13.19
N ASP A 68 -8.54 -4.83 14.28
CA ASP A 68 -8.86 -5.32 15.61
C ASP A 68 -10.35 -5.11 15.95
N GLU A 69 -10.76 -5.50 17.15
CA GLU A 69 -12.14 -5.38 17.62
C GLU A 69 -12.65 -3.92 17.71
N ASN A 70 -11.75 -2.95 17.71
CA ASN A 70 -12.04 -1.52 17.74
C ASN A 70 -11.96 -0.86 16.36
N GLY A 71 -11.66 -1.63 15.30
CA GLY A 71 -11.45 -1.15 13.95
C GLY A 71 -10.06 -0.52 13.71
N LYS A 72 -9.11 -0.68 14.65
CA LYS A 72 -7.72 -0.23 14.48
C LYS A 72 -6.97 -1.21 13.57
N ILE A 73 -6.20 -0.67 12.62
CA ILE A 73 -5.33 -1.48 11.75
C ILE A 73 -4.18 -2.05 12.58
N THR A 74 -4.04 -3.36 12.54
CA THR A 74 -2.92 -4.11 13.11
C THR A 74 -2.34 -5.07 12.06
N ASN A 75 -1.28 -5.81 12.41
CA ASN A 75 -0.74 -6.88 11.59
C ASN A 75 -1.05 -8.25 12.21
N GLU A 76 -1.25 -9.25 11.39
CA GLU A 76 -1.03 -10.65 11.76
C GLU A 76 0.41 -11.04 11.43
N TYR A 77 0.99 -11.85 12.31
CA TYR A 77 2.33 -12.42 12.14
C TYR A 77 2.31 -13.86 12.64
N THR A 78 2.77 -14.77 11.79
CA THR A 78 2.88 -16.19 12.13
C THR A 78 4.29 -16.48 12.66
N LEU A 79 4.37 -16.96 13.89
CA LEU A 79 5.62 -17.39 14.53
C LEU A 79 6.11 -18.73 13.95
N ASP A 80 7.36 -19.08 14.22
CA ASP A 80 8.00 -20.31 13.74
C ASP A 80 7.27 -21.59 14.20
N ASP A 81 6.53 -21.53 15.31
CA ASP A 81 5.72 -22.65 15.82
C ASP A 81 4.29 -22.70 15.23
N GLY A 82 3.99 -21.80 14.29
CA GLY A 82 2.67 -21.69 13.66
C GLY A 82 1.65 -20.86 14.44
N THR A 83 2.03 -20.31 15.60
CA THR A 83 1.14 -19.43 16.37
C THR A 83 0.97 -18.09 15.66
N VAL A 84 -0.27 -17.66 15.44
CA VAL A 84 -0.59 -16.35 14.87
C VAL A 84 -0.75 -15.35 16.01
N ILE A 85 0.01 -14.26 15.93
CA ILE A 85 -0.09 -13.13 16.86
C ILE A 85 -0.53 -11.87 16.13
N ARG A 86 -1.10 -10.90 16.86
CA ARG A 86 -1.49 -9.59 16.33
C ARG A 86 -0.76 -8.49 17.05
N GLY A 87 -0.39 -7.45 16.31
CA GLY A 87 0.33 -6.30 16.86
C GLY A 87 0.82 -5.35 15.77
N SER A 88 1.67 -4.41 16.18
CA SER A 88 2.28 -3.43 15.28
C SER A 88 3.64 -3.94 14.82
N PHE A 89 3.68 -4.58 13.66
CA PHE A 89 4.86 -5.25 13.11
C PHE A 89 5.38 -4.62 11.81
N ASP A 90 4.72 -3.56 11.30
CA ASP A 90 5.13 -2.86 10.08
C ASP A 90 5.09 -1.35 10.26
N VAL A 91 5.68 -0.62 9.33
CA VAL A 91 5.84 0.84 9.37
C VAL A 91 4.52 1.55 9.61
N LEU A 92 3.43 1.16 8.93
CA LEU A 92 2.13 1.79 9.11
C LEU A 92 1.65 1.67 10.56
N THR A 93 1.54 0.46 11.08
CA THR A 93 0.99 0.19 12.42
C THR A 93 1.88 0.75 13.52
N ILE A 94 3.21 0.66 13.37
CA ILE A 94 4.19 1.27 14.30
C ILE A 94 4.08 2.80 14.27
N LEU A 95 3.87 3.40 13.10
CA LEU A 95 3.73 4.85 12.97
C LEU A 95 2.42 5.34 13.59
N GLU A 96 1.31 4.61 13.42
CA GLU A 96 0.04 4.98 14.07
C GLU A 96 0.19 4.97 15.60
N ASP A 97 0.78 3.93 16.18
CA ASP A 97 1.07 3.88 17.62
C ASP A 97 1.97 5.03 18.06
N PHE A 98 2.96 5.38 17.22
CA PHE A 98 3.87 6.48 17.52
C PHE A 98 3.19 7.84 17.46
N ILE A 99 2.34 8.09 16.47
CA ILE A 99 1.59 9.35 16.34
C ILE A 99 0.54 9.47 17.46
N GLU A 100 -0.08 8.37 17.87
CA GLU A 100 -1.00 8.37 19.01
C GLU A 100 -0.28 8.84 20.29
N ALA A 101 0.96 8.38 20.51
CA ALA A 101 1.79 8.79 21.64
C ALA A 101 2.43 10.20 21.47
N HIS A 102 2.68 10.63 20.24
CA HIS A 102 3.36 11.88 19.88
C HIS A 102 2.62 12.63 18.74
N PRO A 103 1.45 13.23 19.05
CA PRO A 103 0.63 13.88 18.01
C PRO A 103 1.32 15.02 17.28
N ASP A 104 2.30 15.67 17.91
CA ASP A 104 3.11 16.74 17.34
C ASP A 104 4.14 16.25 16.30
N PHE A 105 4.33 14.93 16.15
CA PHE A 105 5.13 14.34 15.08
C PHE A 105 4.45 14.43 13.72
N SER A 106 3.13 14.57 13.67
CA SER A 106 2.32 14.62 12.45
C SER A 106 1.73 16.02 12.24
N TYR A 107 2.13 16.68 11.16
CA TYR A 107 1.61 17.99 10.77
C TYR A 107 0.15 17.89 10.31
N ARG A 108 -0.76 18.47 11.09
CA ARG A 108 -2.21 18.48 10.77
C ARG A 108 -2.81 17.09 10.54
N GLY A 109 -2.29 16.06 11.21
CA GLY A 109 -2.76 14.70 11.03
C GLY A 109 -2.22 14.00 9.78
N ALA A 110 -1.15 14.52 9.17
CA ALA A 110 -0.51 13.93 7.99
C ALA A 110 -0.12 12.46 8.21
N ARG A 111 -0.24 11.68 7.16
CA ARG A 111 0.22 10.30 7.05
C ARG A 111 1.12 10.14 5.84
N GLY A 112 1.66 8.94 5.68
CA GLY A 112 2.49 8.58 4.54
C GLY A 112 1.69 8.11 3.32
N THR A 113 2.44 7.66 2.33
CA THR A 113 1.93 7.00 1.14
C THR A 113 2.33 5.53 1.17
N ILE A 114 1.38 4.64 0.94
CA ILE A 114 1.60 3.20 0.76
C ILE A 114 1.48 2.91 -0.73
N ALA A 115 2.56 2.44 -1.34
CA ALA A 115 2.57 2.05 -2.74
C ALA A 115 2.46 0.52 -2.85
N VAL A 116 1.43 0.04 -3.56
CA VAL A 116 1.13 -1.37 -3.71
C VAL A 116 1.28 -1.82 -5.15
N THR A 117 1.69 -3.08 -5.34
CA THR A 117 1.54 -3.81 -6.58
C THR A 117 0.22 -4.58 -6.57
N GLY A 118 -0.16 -5.21 -7.69
CA GLY A 118 -1.43 -5.95 -7.76
C GLY A 118 -1.26 -7.44 -7.97
N TYR A 119 -0.17 -7.86 -8.62
CA TYR A 119 -0.03 -9.22 -9.14
C TYR A 119 -0.11 -10.32 -8.07
N ASN A 120 0.33 -10.06 -6.86
CA ASN A 120 0.27 -11.02 -5.75
C ASN A 120 -0.81 -10.64 -4.72
N GLY A 121 -1.74 -9.76 -5.10
CA GLY A 121 -2.72 -9.14 -4.21
C GLY A 121 -2.15 -7.99 -3.40
N ILE A 122 -2.93 -7.44 -2.49
CA ILE A 122 -2.55 -6.29 -1.66
C ILE A 122 -2.77 -6.57 -0.16
N PHE A 123 -1.96 -5.95 0.68
CA PHE A 123 -2.08 -5.99 2.14
C PHE A 123 -2.03 -7.39 2.77
N GLY A 124 -1.52 -8.40 2.03
CA GLY A 124 -1.48 -9.80 2.45
C GLY A 124 -2.67 -10.64 2.00
N TYR A 125 -3.63 -10.05 1.29
CA TYR A 125 -4.79 -10.72 0.70
C TYR A 125 -4.53 -11.05 -0.78
N ARG A 126 -4.91 -12.25 -1.23
CA ARG A 126 -4.67 -12.75 -2.59
C ARG A 126 -5.81 -12.34 -3.51
N THR A 127 -5.83 -11.04 -3.88
CA THR A 127 -6.96 -10.37 -4.55
C THR A 127 -6.89 -10.39 -6.07
N SER A 128 -5.78 -10.84 -6.68
CA SER A 128 -5.61 -10.83 -8.13
C SER A 128 -6.42 -11.93 -8.82
N ASP A 129 -7.43 -11.56 -9.58
CA ASP A 129 -8.15 -12.51 -10.42
C ASP A 129 -7.25 -13.16 -11.47
N TYR A 130 -6.30 -12.40 -12.00
CA TYR A 130 -5.38 -12.87 -13.02
C TYR A 130 -4.52 -14.07 -12.55
N TRP A 131 -4.14 -14.12 -11.27
CA TRP A 131 -3.29 -15.17 -10.73
C TRP A 131 -4.05 -16.22 -9.93
N TYR A 132 -5.10 -15.82 -9.20
CA TYR A 132 -5.72 -16.63 -8.18
C TYR A 132 -7.17 -17.05 -8.50
N ASN A 133 -7.77 -16.52 -9.60
CA ASN A 133 -9.12 -16.89 -10.00
C ASN A 133 -9.13 -17.55 -11.38
N TRP A 134 -9.02 -18.88 -11.39
CA TRP A 134 -8.94 -19.63 -12.64
C TRP A 134 -10.24 -19.64 -13.45
N ASN A 135 -11.34 -19.16 -12.89
CA ASN A 135 -12.63 -18.98 -13.58
C ASN A 135 -12.79 -17.56 -14.14
N CYS A 136 -11.83 -16.68 -13.93
CA CYS A 136 -11.84 -15.33 -14.46
C CYS A 136 -11.70 -15.34 -16.00
N GLU A 137 -12.49 -14.50 -16.69
CA GLU A 137 -12.49 -14.43 -18.16
C GLU A 137 -11.15 -14.02 -18.77
N TYR A 138 -10.33 -13.29 -18.04
CA TYR A 138 -8.99 -12.87 -18.46
C TYR A 138 -7.85 -13.67 -17.81
N PHE A 139 -8.16 -14.77 -17.12
CA PHE A 139 -7.13 -15.73 -16.69
C PHE A 139 -6.35 -16.21 -17.91
N ASP A 140 -5.02 -16.24 -17.82
CA ASP A 140 -4.17 -16.61 -18.94
C ASP A 140 -4.26 -18.11 -19.28
N GLN A 141 -5.18 -18.44 -20.15
CA GLN A 141 -5.43 -19.78 -20.58
C GLN A 141 -4.28 -20.38 -21.43
N GLN A 142 -3.45 -19.52 -22.05
CA GLN A 142 -2.33 -19.99 -22.88
C GLN A 142 -1.21 -20.60 -22.04
N ASN A 143 -1.02 -20.10 -20.84
CA ASN A 143 -0.02 -20.54 -19.87
C ASN A 143 -0.66 -21.17 -18.61
N ALA A 144 -1.89 -21.66 -18.73
CA ALA A 144 -2.67 -22.13 -17.57
C ALA A 144 -1.95 -23.20 -16.74
N GLU A 145 -1.29 -24.18 -17.38
CA GLU A 145 -0.58 -25.24 -16.66
C GLU A 145 0.62 -24.69 -15.85
N GLU A 146 1.37 -23.73 -16.41
CA GLU A 146 2.50 -23.11 -15.73
C GLU A 146 2.00 -22.26 -14.56
N ARG A 147 0.96 -21.47 -14.79
CA ARG A 147 0.34 -20.64 -13.76
C ARG A 147 -0.23 -21.45 -12.60
N GLN A 148 -0.93 -22.55 -12.89
CA GLN A 148 -1.46 -23.46 -11.90
C GLN A 148 -0.37 -24.19 -11.08
N ARG A 149 0.85 -24.26 -11.56
CA ARG A 149 2.00 -24.74 -10.78
C ARG A 149 2.58 -23.68 -9.85
N MET A 150 2.47 -22.40 -10.26
CA MET A 150 3.03 -21.26 -9.50
C MET A 150 2.06 -20.70 -8.49
N TYR A 151 0.76 -20.73 -8.78
CA TYR A 151 -0.29 -20.12 -7.99
C TYR A 151 -1.42 -21.11 -7.72
N TYR A 152 -2.11 -20.95 -6.62
CA TYR A 152 -3.30 -21.74 -6.29
C TYR A 152 -4.57 -21.02 -6.75
N ASN A 153 -5.67 -21.76 -6.87
CA ASN A 153 -6.98 -21.15 -7.04
C ASN A 153 -7.49 -20.67 -5.67
N ASN A 154 -7.69 -19.37 -5.52
CA ASN A 154 -8.25 -18.83 -4.29
C ASN A 154 -9.79 -18.91 -4.36
N GLU A 155 -10.37 -19.91 -3.72
CA GLU A 155 -11.83 -20.09 -3.67
C GLU A 155 -12.53 -18.99 -2.87
N ASP A 156 -11.80 -18.31 -1.98
CA ASP A 156 -12.28 -17.22 -1.12
C ASP A 156 -11.88 -15.83 -1.62
N ILE A 157 -11.53 -15.68 -2.91
CA ILE A 157 -10.97 -14.44 -3.48
C ILE A 157 -11.88 -13.22 -3.24
N GLU A 158 -13.19 -13.39 -3.26
CA GLU A 158 -14.12 -12.29 -2.98
C GLU A 158 -14.11 -11.87 -1.51
N ALA A 159 -13.86 -12.80 -0.58
CA ALA A 159 -13.65 -12.48 0.83
C ALA A 159 -12.32 -11.73 1.03
N ASP A 160 -11.26 -12.16 0.34
CA ASP A 160 -9.96 -11.45 0.33
C ASP A 160 -10.08 -10.02 -0.21
N LYS A 161 -10.81 -9.83 -1.32
CA LYS A 161 -11.08 -8.51 -1.89
C LYS A 161 -11.87 -7.63 -0.91
N ALA A 162 -12.89 -8.19 -0.26
CA ALA A 162 -13.68 -7.46 0.74
C ALA A 162 -12.81 -7.03 1.92
N ALA A 163 -11.99 -7.92 2.47
CA ALA A 163 -11.08 -7.62 3.57
C ALA A 163 -10.02 -6.57 3.17
N ALA A 164 -9.42 -6.70 1.99
CA ALA A 164 -8.47 -5.72 1.47
C ALA A 164 -9.10 -4.32 1.32
N LYS A 165 -10.35 -4.27 0.86
CA LYS A 165 -11.13 -3.03 0.75
C LYS A 165 -11.42 -2.39 2.11
N GLU A 166 -11.74 -3.18 3.13
CA GLU A 166 -11.92 -2.69 4.50
C GLU A 166 -10.63 -2.05 5.03
N ILE A 167 -9.49 -2.72 4.84
CA ILE A 167 -8.17 -2.18 5.20
C ILE A 167 -7.86 -0.90 4.44
N ALA A 168 -8.07 -0.87 3.11
CA ALA A 168 -7.86 0.32 2.29
C ALA A 168 -8.72 1.50 2.76
N THR A 169 -9.98 1.22 3.13
CA THR A 169 -10.90 2.23 3.67
C THR A 169 -10.39 2.79 5.00
N ALA A 170 -10.02 1.92 5.94
CA ALA A 170 -9.49 2.34 7.22
C ALA A 170 -8.18 3.16 7.07
N MET A 171 -7.29 2.77 6.16
CA MET A 171 -6.09 3.55 5.83
C MET A 171 -6.43 4.96 5.34
N LYS A 172 -7.36 5.06 4.38
CA LYS A 172 -7.81 6.35 3.81
C LYS A 172 -8.45 7.24 4.88
N GLU A 173 -9.25 6.68 5.79
CA GLU A 173 -9.87 7.40 6.91
C GLU A 173 -8.84 7.94 7.91
N LEU A 174 -7.74 7.22 8.13
CA LEU A 174 -6.60 7.70 8.93
C LEU A 174 -5.78 8.80 8.21
N GLY A 175 -5.97 8.99 6.90
CA GLY A 175 -5.24 9.97 6.09
C GLY A 175 -4.06 9.41 5.31
N TRP A 176 -3.88 8.09 5.25
CA TRP A 176 -2.90 7.46 4.36
C TRP A 176 -3.31 7.59 2.90
N THR A 177 -2.32 7.75 2.03
CA THR A 177 -2.50 7.71 0.58
C THR A 177 -2.10 6.33 0.06
N ILE A 178 -2.93 5.72 -0.78
CA ILE A 178 -2.59 4.49 -1.49
C ILE A 178 -2.19 4.86 -2.91
N ALA A 179 -1.04 4.38 -3.35
CA ALA A 179 -0.45 4.68 -4.67
C ALA A 179 -0.12 3.41 -5.44
N SER A 180 -0.02 3.53 -6.75
CA SER A 180 0.42 2.44 -7.60
C SER A 180 1.95 2.30 -7.58
N HIS A 181 2.41 1.07 -7.36
CA HIS A 181 3.81 0.66 -7.56
C HIS A 181 3.94 -0.22 -8.82
N SER A 182 3.12 0.04 -9.84
CA SER A 182 2.74 -0.80 -10.98
C SER A 182 2.02 -2.09 -10.55
N TRP A 183 1.16 -2.64 -11.43
CA TRP A 183 0.46 -3.89 -11.09
C TRP A 183 1.43 -5.06 -10.99
N GLY A 184 2.32 -5.23 -11.96
CA GLY A 184 3.23 -6.37 -12.08
C GLY A 184 4.65 -6.11 -11.56
N HIS A 185 4.89 -5.05 -10.77
CA HIS A 185 6.22 -4.65 -10.29
C HIS A 185 7.23 -4.51 -11.44
N ILE A 186 6.82 -3.85 -12.54
CA ILE A 186 7.63 -3.76 -13.75
C ILE A 186 8.64 -2.60 -13.72
N TYR A 187 9.75 -2.76 -14.41
CA TYR A 187 10.72 -1.68 -14.66
C TYR A 187 10.18 -0.76 -15.76
N ILE A 188 9.39 0.26 -15.41
CA ILE A 188 8.71 1.16 -16.36
C ILE A 188 9.70 1.75 -17.37
N GLY A 189 10.87 2.22 -16.90
CA GLY A 189 11.89 2.86 -17.75
C GLY A 189 12.54 1.95 -18.81
N SER A 190 12.42 0.62 -18.68
CA SER A 190 12.95 -0.37 -19.62
C SER A 190 11.85 -1.22 -20.30
N SER A 191 10.60 -0.99 -19.94
CA SER A 191 9.46 -1.69 -20.51
C SER A 191 8.99 -1.04 -21.81
N SER A 192 8.42 -1.85 -22.74
CA SER A 192 7.74 -1.29 -23.90
C SER A 192 6.48 -0.51 -23.50
N TYR A 193 6.09 0.47 -24.30
CA TYR A 193 4.86 1.24 -24.06
C TYR A 193 3.62 0.34 -23.91
N GLY A 194 3.49 -0.69 -24.75
CA GLY A 194 2.38 -1.65 -24.65
C GLY A 194 2.37 -2.42 -23.31
N ARG A 195 3.55 -2.76 -22.78
CA ARG A 195 3.66 -3.41 -21.48
C ARG A 195 3.24 -2.47 -20.34
N VAL A 196 3.64 -1.20 -20.40
CA VAL A 196 3.25 -0.19 -19.41
C VAL A 196 1.74 0.05 -19.44
N CYS A 197 1.13 0.19 -20.63
CA CYS A 197 -0.32 0.34 -20.76
C CYS A 197 -1.06 -0.87 -20.17
N TRP A 198 -0.64 -2.09 -20.53
CA TRP A 198 -1.26 -3.31 -20.02
C TRP A 198 -1.17 -3.39 -18.49
N ASP A 199 -0.01 -3.06 -17.91
CA ASP A 199 0.20 -3.06 -16.46
C ASP A 199 -0.70 -2.03 -15.76
N SER A 200 -0.83 -0.83 -16.35
CA SER A 200 -1.73 0.21 -15.85
C SER A 200 -3.20 -0.24 -15.93
N ASP A 201 -3.62 -0.85 -17.03
CA ASP A 201 -4.98 -1.38 -17.18
C ASP A 201 -5.28 -2.47 -16.15
N MET A 202 -4.31 -3.33 -15.84
CA MET A 202 -4.45 -4.35 -14.80
C MET A 202 -4.56 -3.73 -13.40
N TRP A 203 -3.78 -2.67 -13.11
CA TRP A 203 -3.87 -1.95 -11.84
C TRP A 203 -5.25 -1.31 -11.66
N GLU A 204 -5.76 -0.63 -12.69
CA GLU A 204 -7.10 -0.03 -12.69
C GLU A 204 -8.22 -1.08 -12.55
N ARG A 205 -7.99 -2.29 -13.02
CA ARG A 205 -8.97 -3.38 -12.98
C ARG A 205 -9.00 -4.10 -11.63
N GLU A 206 -7.83 -4.41 -11.07
CA GLU A 206 -7.71 -5.31 -9.92
C GLU A 206 -7.42 -4.62 -8.60
N VAL A 207 -6.83 -3.43 -8.61
CA VAL A 207 -6.41 -2.73 -7.39
C VAL A 207 -7.25 -1.49 -7.12
N ALA A 208 -7.44 -0.63 -8.12
CA ALA A 208 -8.15 0.64 -7.94
C ALA A 208 -9.58 0.51 -7.38
N PRO A 209 -10.36 -0.58 -7.65
CA PRO A 209 -11.69 -0.75 -7.08
C PRO A 209 -11.72 -1.13 -5.59
N LEU A 210 -10.60 -1.58 -5.06
CA LEU A 210 -10.42 -1.94 -3.66
C LEU A 210 -10.07 -0.70 -2.82
#